data_81002f77a7fade7ffdbba1798a38d8a9
#
_entry.id   81002f77a7fade7ffdbba1798a38d8a9
#
_cell.length_a   1.000
_cell.length_b   1.000
_cell.length_c   1.000
_cell.angle_alpha   90.00
_cell.angle_beta   90.00
_cell.angle_gamma   90.00
#
_symmetry.space_group_name_H-M   'P 1'
#
loop_
_entity.id
_entity.type
_entity.pdbx_description
1 polymer ?
#
loop_
_entity_poly.entity_id
_entity_poly.type
_entity_poly.pdbx_seq_one_letter_code
_entity_poly.pdbx_strand_id
1 'polypeptide(L)'
;PARPHYKEVPESYRIRNVEDFKHYLNYAKTQIMELCTQYGPIAGIWFDTVGGVYQYSELFNIQEIYDMIHQIQPHALVVFKTGANGNEDFITGEREMGSLAPVFKSVGLPKKVQDAADFSWESNKEKPAESNIPIQALGWAYHTSSRQRQKSAEEVMELLRYCADMNANLLLNIG
;
A
#
# COMPACT_ATOMS: atom_id res chain seq x y z
N PRO A 1 -3.71 -10.37 -20.11
CA PRO A 1 -4.60 -9.47 -20.77
C PRO A 1 -4.14 -8.04 -20.52
N ALA A 2 -3.92 -7.26 -21.62
CA ALA A 2 -3.52 -5.87 -21.49
C ALA A 2 -4.50 -5.14 -20.58
N ARG A 3 -3.99 -4.40 -19.59
CA ARG A 3 -4.81 -3.51 -18.76
C ARG A 3 -5.49 -2.51 -19.68
N PRO A 4 -6.76 -2.18 -19.46
CA PRO A 4 -7.43 -1.17 -20.27
C PRO A 4 -6.60 0.12 -20.22
N HIS A 5 -6.31 0.70 -21.39
CA HIS A 5 -5.67 2.00 -21.47
C HIS A 5 -6.69 3.05 -21.02
N TYR A 6 -6.58 3.49 -19.78
CA TYR A 6 -7.38 4.60 -19.29
C TYR A 6 -6.90 5.90 -19.98
N LYS A 7 -7.76 6.48 -20.78
CA LYS A 7 -7.52 7.79 -21.42
C LYS A 7 -7.64 8.96 -20.41
N GLU A 8 -8.19 8.67 -19.22
CA GLU A 8 -8.43 9.66 -18.16
C GLU A 8 -8.01 9.08 -16.82
N VAL A 9 -7.69 9.96 -15.86
CA VAL A 9 -7.41 9.58 -14.48
C VAL A 9 -8.57 8.73 -13.95
N PRO A 10 -8.32 7.50 -13.47
CA PRO A 10 -9.37 6.65 -12.94
C PRO A 10 -10.20 7.36 -11.88
N GLU A 11 -11.50 7.13 -11.89
CA GLU A 11 -12.44 7.79 -10.96
C GLU A 11 -12.09 7.52 -9.50
N SER A 12 -11.51 6.36 -9.21
CA SER A 12 -11.03 5.96 -7.89
C SER A 12 -9.91 6.85 -7.31
N TYR A 13 -9.22 7.62 -8.17
CA TYR A 13 -8.18 8.57 -7.75
C TYR A 13 -8.69 10.02 -7.69
N ARG A 14 -9.99 10.25 -7.86
CA ARG A 14 -10.58 11.58 -7.84
C ARG A 14 -11.34 11.84 -6.56
N ILE A 15 -11.04 12.95 -5.90
CA ILE A 15 -11.91 13.50 -4.86
C ILE A 15 -13.03 14.27 -5.56
N ARG A 16 -14.26 13.83 -5.40
CA ARG A 16 -15.45 14.47 -5.97
C ARG A 16 -15.88 15.72 -5.18
N ASN A 17 -15.74 15.64 -3.87
CA ASN A 17 -16.10 16.70 -2.94
C ASN A 17 -15.06 16.78 -1.83
N VAL A 18 -14.46 17.96 -1.62
CA VAL A 18 -13.40 18.17 -0.62
C VAL A 18 -13.94 18.02 0.80
N GLU A 19 -15.15 18.49 1.09
CA GLU A 19 -15.73 18.37 2.43
C GLU A 19 -16.06 16.91 2.77
N ASP A 20 -16.61 16.14 1.84
CA ASP A 20 -16.85 14.71 2.02
C ASP A 20 -15.52 13.97 2.26
N PHE A 21 -14.44 14.37 1.57
CA PHE A 21 -13.13 13.79 1.79
C PHE A 21 -12.56 14.12 3.17
N LYS A 22 -12.75 15.35 3.67
CA LYS A 22 -12.37 15.71 5.04
C LYS A 22 -13.16 14.91 6.08
N HIS A 23 -14.46 14.71 5.88
CA HIS A 23 -15.26 13.83 6.72
C HIS A 23 -14.74 12.40 6.73
N TYR A 24 -14.41 11.86 5.56
CA TYR A 24 -13.78 10.54 5.44
C TYR A 24 -12.45 10.47 6.19
N LEU A 25 -11.57 11.47 6.07
CA LEU A 25 -10.30 11.51 6.78
C LEU A 25 -10.49 11.52 8.30
N ASN A 26 -11.44 12.30 8.79
CA ASN A 26 -11.77 12.32 10.23
C ASN A 26 -12.30 10.97 10.71
N TYR A 27 -13.16 10.34 9.92
CA TYR A 27 -13.65 8.99 10.19
C TYR A 27 -12.52 7.97 10.23
N ALA A 28 -11.63 7.99 9.23
CA ALA A 28 -10.46 7.10 9.18
C ALA A 28 -9.52 7.30 10.38
N LYS A 29 -9.22 8.55 10.75
CA LYS A 29 -8.44 8.87 11.96
C LYS A 29 -9.10 8.32 13.23
N THR A 30 -10.42 8.42 13.34
CA THR A 30 -11.17 7.89 14.49
C THR A 30 -11.08 6.37 14.57
N GLN A 31 -11.20 5.67 13.44
CA GLN A 31 -11.04 4.21 13.39
C GLN A 31 -9.61 3.76 13.75
N ILE A 32 -8.60 4.47 13.25
CA ILE A 32 -7.19 4.18 13.59
C ILE A 32 -6.97 4.37 15.10
N MET A 33 -7.50 5.46 15.66
CA MET A 33 -7.43 5.73 17.10
C MET A 33 -8.11 4.61 17.91
N GLU A 34 -9.29 4.16 17.48
CA GLU A 34 -9.98 3.03 18.10
C GLU A 34 -9.11 1.75 18.08
N LEU A 35 -8.54 1.40 16.93
CA LEU A 35 -7.63 0.26 16.81
C LEU A 35 -6.43 0.37 17.75
N CYS A 36 -5.85 1.56 17.87
CA CYS A 36 -4.68 1.80 18.72
C CYS A 36 -5.00 1.85 20.23
N THR A 37 -6.28 2.04 20.63
CA THR A 37 -6.63 2.26 22.05
C THR A 37 -7.48 1.15 22.66
N GLN A 38 -8.24 0.38 21.86
CA GLN A 38 -9.26 -0.52 22.41
C GLN A 38 -8.90 -2.01 22.30
N TYR A 39 -7.90 -2.38 21.51
CA TYR A 39 -7.57 -3.77 21.23
C TYR A 39 -6.22 -4.23 21.80
N GLY A 40 -5.62 -3.41 22.67
CA GLY A 40 -4.29 -3.68 23.24
C GLY A 40 -3.17 -3.40 22.23
N PRO A 41 -1.95 -3.92 22.48
CA PRO A 41 -0.81 -3.71 21.59
C PRO A 41 -1.06 -4.34 20.21
N ILE A 42 -0.88 -3.53 19.15
CA ILE A 42 -0.96 -4.00 17.75
C ILE A 42 0.42 -4.01 17.13
N ALA A 43 0.66 -4.91 16.17
CA ALA A 43 1.95 -4.97 15.46
C ALA A 43 2.18 -3.75 14.58
N GLY A 44 1.14 -3.19 13.98
CA GLY A 44 1.22 -2.03 13.12
C GLY A 44 -0.05 -1.76 12.32
N ILE A 45 0.00 -0.72 11.49
CA ILE A 45 -1.07 -0.36 10.54
C ILE A 45 -0.50 -0.39 9.12
N TRP A 46 -1.14 -1.19 8.27
CA TRP A 46 -0.82 -1.31 6.86
C TRP A 46 -1.83 -0.54 6.01
N PHE A 47 -1.36 0.47 5.23
CA PHE A 47 -2.19 1.34 4.40
C PHE A 47 -2.09 1.00 2.93
N ASP A 48 -3.20 1.17 2.19
CA ASP A 48 -3.27 0.99 0.74
C ASP A 48 -3.82 2.25 0.04
N THR A 49 -3.80 2.24 -1.30
CA THR A 49 -4.37 3.29 -2.16
C THR A 49 -3.59 4.61 -2.12
N VAL A 50 -2.27 4.52 -2.17
CA VAL A 50 -1.34 5.66 -2.06
C VAL A 50 -1.49 6.74 -3.14
N GLY A 51 -2.05 6.42 -4.30
CA GLY A 51 -2.24 7.40 -5.39
C GLY A 51 -3.06 8.62 -4.99
N GLY A 52 -4.05 8.45 -4.09
CA GLY A 52 -4.81 9.55 -3.50
C GLY A 52 -3.97 10.45 -2.59
N VAL A 53 -3.06 9.86 -1.82
CA VAL A 53 -2.13 10.60 -0.94
C VAL A 53 -1.25 11.53 -1.78
N TYR A 54 -0.62 11.02 -2.82
CA TYR A 54 0.25 11.82 -3.69
C TYR A 54 -0.50 12.91 -4.46
N GLN A 55 -1.72 12.60 -4.90
CA GLN A 55 -2.51 13.54 -5.70
C GLN A 55 -3.05 14.70 -4.88
N TYR A 56 -3.39 14.45 -3.62
CA TYR A 56 -4.05 15.38 -2.71
C TYR A 56 -3.26 15.58 -1.41
N SER A 57 -1.94 15.63 -1.51
CA SER A 57 -1.04 15.78 -0.35
C SER A 57 -1.33 17.03 0.49
N GLU A 58 -1.86 18.09 -0.13
CA GLU A 58 -2.31 19.30 0.54
C GLU A 58 -3.56 19.12 1.41
N LEU A 59 -4.37 18.08 1.14
CA LEU A 59 -5.58 17.75 1.90
C LEU A 59 -5.36 16.57 2.85
N PHE A 60 -4.35 15.76 2.61
CA PHE A 60 -4.07 14.54 3.34
C PHE A 60 -2.62 14.49 3.81
N ASN A 61 -2.37 14.98 5.01
CA ASN A 61 -1.06 14.87 5.66
C ASN A 61 -0.92 13.48 6.32
N ILE A 62 -0.33 12.53 5.60
CA ILE A 62 -0.13 11.16 6.12
C ILE A 62 0.79 11.14 7.33
N GLN A 63 1.74 12.09 7.46
CA GLN A 63 2.65 12.16 8.59
C GLN A 63 1.90 12.34 9.92
N GLU A 64 0.86 13.16 9.94
CA GLU A 64 0.04 13.32 11.16
C GLU A 64 -0.58 12.00 11.64
N ILE A 65 -0.91 11.10 10.69
CA ILE A 65 -1.44 9.78 11.02
C ILE A 65 -0.35 8.88 11.59
N TYR A 66 0.85 8.89 11.00
CA TYR A 66 1.99 8.13 11.51
C TYR A 66 2.38 8.59 12.91
N ASP A 67 2.49 9.91 13.10
CA ASP A 67 2.81 10.52 14.40
C ASP A 67 1.76 10.15 15.46
N MET A 68 0.47 10.19 15.11
CA MET A 68 -0.61 9.79 16.00
C MET A 68 -0.49 8.32 16.42
N ILE A 69 -0.22 7.41 15.49
CA ILE A 69 -0.06 5.99 15.78
C ILE A 69 1.13 5.78 16.72
N HIS A 70 2.29 6.34 16.41
CA HIS A 70 3.51 6.19 17.22
C HIS A 70 3.37 6.87 18.58
N GLN A 71 2.60 7.96 18.70
CA GLN A 71 2.31 8.59 19.99
C GLN A 71 1.47 7.69 20.90
N ILE A 72 0.50 6.96 20.35
CA ILE A 72 -0.38 6.06 21.11
C ILE A 72 0.32 4.72 21.37
N GLN A 73 0.95 4.17 20.35
CA GLN A 73 1.65 2.88 20.38
C GLN A 73 3.05 3.01 19.75
N PRO A 74 4.08 3.40 20.52
CA PRO A 74 5.43 3.67 20.00
C PRO A 74 6.11 2.48 19.31
N HIS A 75 5.64 1.26 19.55
CA HIS A 75 6.16 0.03 18.96
C HIS A 75 5.41 -0.42 17.70
N ALA A 76 4.25 0.18 17.42
CA ALA A 76 3.47 -0.19 16.25
C ALA A 76 4.13 0.33 14.98
N LEU A 77 4.29 -0.55 13.99
CA LEU A 77 4.89 -0.19 12.71
C LEU A 77 3.85 0.47 11.79
N VAL A 78 4.27 1.45 11.01
CA VAL A 78 3.44 2.05 9.97
C VAL A 78 4.04 1.79 8.60
N VAL A 79 3.20 1.38 7.66
CA VAL A 79 3.59 1.21 6.27
C VAL A 79 2.46 1.62 5.34
N PHE A 80 2.82 2.29 4.27
CA PHE A 80 1.93 2.50 3.12
C PHE A 80 2.46 1.69 1.94
N LYS A 81 1.59 1.01 1.21
CA LYS A 81 1.99 0.23 0.04
C LYS A 81 2.85 1.07 -0.92
N THR A 82 4.08 0.61 -1.17
CA THR A 82 5.11 1.29 -1.96
C THR A 82 5.62 2.62 -1.41
N GLY A 83 5.24 2.96 -0.17
CA GLY A 83 5.57 4.21 0.50
C GLY A 83 4.65 5.36 0.15
N ALA A 84 4.48 6.32 1.05
CA ALA A 84 3.67 7.52 0.84
C ALA A 84 4.48 8.82 0.95
N ASN A 85 5.39 8.91 1.93
CA ASN A 85 6.19 10.13 2.16
C ASN A 85 7.67 9.87 2.53
N GLY A 86 8.07 8.61 2.57
CA GLY A 86 9.44 8.21 2.92
C GLY A 86 9.69 7.98 4.41
N ASN A 87 8.69 8.14 5.28
CA ASN A 87 8.79 7.97 6.73
C ASN A 87 8.10 6.69 7.23
N GLU A 88 7.80 5.77 6.35
CA GLU A 88 7.33 4.43 6.71
C GLU A 88 8.41 3.66 7.47
N ASP A 89 8.03 2.77 8.40
CA ASP A 89 8.99 1.97 9.16
C ASP A 89 9.64 0.85 8.32
N PHE A 90 8.93 0.37 7.32
CA PHE A 90 9.42 -0.59 6.33
C PHE A 90 8.78 -0.32 4.97
N ILE A 91 9.27 -0.99 3.93
CA ILE A 91 8.70 -0.86 2.59
C ILE A 91 7.92 -2.12 2.22
N THR A 92 6.81 -1.97 1.53
CA THR A 92 6.06 -3.10 1.02
C THR A 92 5.73 -2.94 -0.45
N GLY A 93 5.79 -4.06 -1.19
CA GLY A 93 5.40 -4.14 -2.59
C GLY A 93 4.28 -5.15 -2.80
N GLU A 94 3.56 -4.98 -3.90
CA GLU A 94 2.53 -5.92 -4.33
C GLU A 94 3.04 -6.71 -5.54
N ARG A 95 3.37 -7.99 -5.34
CA ARG A 95 3.93 -8.92 -6.34
C ARG A 95 5.34 -8.53 -6.83
N GLU A 96 5.59 -7.26 -7.03
CA GLU A 96 6.88 -6.72 -7.45
C GLU A 96 7.26 -5.57 -6.52
N MET A 97 8.55 -5.45 -6.26
CA MET A 97 9.13 -4.35 -5.50
C MET A 97 9.56 -3.25 -6.47
N GLY A 98 9.11 -2.03 -6.23
CA GLY A 98 9.46 -0.89 -7.09
C GLY A 98 8.54 0.30 -6.93
N SER A 99 8.97 1.45 -7.47
CA SER A 99 8.15 2.66 -7.53
C SER A 99 6.89 2.44 -8.37
N LEU A 100 5.78 3.05 -7.95
CA LEU A 100 4.54 3.10 -8.73
C LEU A 100 4.54 4.16 -9.83
N ALA A 101 5.59 4.96 -9.98
CA ALA A 101 5.64 6.01 -11.00
C ALA A 101 5.37 5.50 -12.43
N PRO A 102 5.92 4.34 -12.88
CA PRO A 102 5.57 3.80 -14.20
C PRO A 102 4.08 3.46 -14.35
N VAL A 103 3.45 2.93 -13.27
CA VAL A 103 2.01 2.63 -13.27
C VAL A 103 1.21 3.92 -13.35
N PHE A 104 1.53 4.92 -12.54
CA PHE A 104 0.87 6.21 -12.54
C PHE A 104 1.01 6.95 -13.87
N LYS A 105 2.18 6.87 -14.49
CA LYS A 105 2.40 7.37 -15.85
C LYS A 105 1.50 6.67 -16.87
N SER A 106 1.38 5.35 -16.79
CA SER A 106 0.56 4.57 -17.74
C SER A 106 -0.93 4.86 -17.65
N VAL A 107 -1.42 5.30 -16.49
CA VAL A 107 -2.83 5.69 -16.26
C VAL A 107 -3.05 7.20 -16.35
N GLY A 108 -2.05 7.97 -16.78
CA GLY A 108 -2.18 9.40 -17.06
C GLY A 108 -2.19 10.31 -15.82
N LEU A 109 -1.68 9.85 -14.66
CA LEU A 109 -1.56 10.72 -13.49
C LEU A 109 -0.50 11.81 -13.69
N PRO A 110 -0.67 13.00 -13.08
CA PRO A 110 0.25 14.12 -13.22
C PRO A 110 1.69 13.79 -12.83
N LYS A 111 2.65 14.51 -13.43
CA LYS A 111 4.09 14.34 -13.15
C LYS A 111 4.41 14.45 -11.65
N LYS A 112 3.78 15.39 -10.92
CA LYS A 112 3.96 15.54 -9.46
C LYS A 112 3.68 14.25 -8.69
N VAL A 113 2.70 13.45 -9.12
CA VAL A 113 2.33 12.18 -8.49
C VAL A 113 3.36 11.10 -8.80
N GLN A 114 3.89 11.08 -10.02
CA GLN A 114 4.96 10.18 -10.43
C GLN A 114 6.24 10.48 -9.63
N ASP A 115 6.62 11.76 -9.54
CA ASP A 115 7.81 12.19 -8.78
C ASP A 115 7.69 11.89 -7.28
N ALA A 116 6.49 12.06 -6.70
CA ALA A 116 6.25 11.70 -5.31
C ALA A 116 6.38 10.19 -5.07
N ALA A 117 5.93 9.36 -6.01
CA ALA A 117 6.10 7.92 -5.93
C ALA A 117 7.56 7.49 -6.02
N ASP A 118 8.33 8.09 -6.93
CA ASP A 118 9.77 7.83 -7.04
C ASP A 118 10.51 8.29 -5.77
N PHE A 119 10.22 9.49 -5.28
CA PHE A 119 10.81 10.00 -4.04
C PHE A 119 10.52 9.09 -2.85
N SER A 120 9.28 8.67 -2.68
CA SER A 120 8.89 7.82 -1.56
C SER A 120 9.56 6.44 -1.65
N TRP A 121 9.63 5.85 -2.83
CA TRP A 121 10.34 4.60 -3.06
C TRP A 121 11.84 4.73 -2.73
N GLU A 122 12.52 5.71 -3.29
CA GLU A 122 13.95 5.94 -3.07
C GLU A 122 14.28 6.18 -1.59
N SER A 123 13.39 6.87 -0.86
CA SER A 123 13.56 7.15 0.57
C SER A 123 13.40 5.91 1.46
N ASN A 124 12.72 4.87 0.96
CA ASN A 124 12.40 3.67 1.72
C ASN A 124 13.19 2.41 1.29
N LYS A 125 13.79 2.38 0.11
CA LYS A 125 14.34 1.16 -0.52
C LYS A 125 15.40 0.41 0.30
N GLU A 126 16.08 1.09 1.23
CA GLU A 126 17.08 0.50 2.10
C GLU A 126 16.49 -0.02 3.44
N LYS A 127 15.20 0.23 3.68
CA LYS A 127 14.51 -0.25 4.88
C LYS A 127 14.18 -1.74 4.77
N PRO A 128 13.86 -2.41 5.91
CA PRO A 128 13.29 -3.75 5.85
C PRO A 128 12.12 -3.80 4.88
N ALA A 129 11.97 -4.90 4.18
CA ALA A 129 11.01 -5.02 3.10
C ALA A 129 10.02 -6.17 3.31
N GLU A 130 8.83 -6.03 2.73
CA GLU A 130 7.79 -7.06 2.67
C GLU A 130 7.25 -7.15 1.24
N SER A 131 7.13 -8.34 0.71
CA SER A 131 6.45 -8.60 -0.56
C SER A 131 5.10 -9.26 -0.30
N ASN A 132 4.01 -8.58 -0.67
CA ASN A 132 2.66 -9.09 -0.51
C ASN A 132 2.20 -9.79 -1.79
N ILE A 133 2.02 -11.10 -1.71
CA ILE A 133 1.72 -11.96 -2.87
C ILE A 133 0.55 -12.89 -2.55
N PRO A 134 -0.52 -12.93 -3.38
CA PRO A 134 -1.59 -13.90 -3.17
C PRO A 134 -1.18 -15.30 -3.63
N ILE A 135 -1.65 -16.32 -2.90
CA ILE A 135 -1.52 -17.71 -3.31
C ILE A 135 -2.31 -18.00 -4.59
N GLN A 136 -3.42 -17.28 -4.80
CA GLN A 136 -4.24 -17.40 -6.00
C GLN A 136 -3.59 -16.66 -7.18
N ALA A 137 -3.85 -17.15 -8.38
CA ALA A 137 -3.39 -16.51 -9.61
C ALA A 137 -4.07 -15.14 -9.85
N LEU A 138 -5.33 -15.00 -9.46
CA LEU A 138 -6.15 -13.80 -9.65
C LEU A 138 -6.82 -13.39 -8.35
N GLY A 139 -6.78 -12.08 -8.04
CA GLY A 139 -7.47 -11.51 -6.88
C GLY A 139 -6.78 -11.75 -5.54
N TRP A 140 -7.38 -11.19 -4.51
CA TRP A 140 -6.86 -11.18 -3.13
C TRP A 140 -7.79 -11.87 -2.13
N ALA A 141 -9.05 -12.07 -2.50
CA ALA A 141 -10.06 -12.71 -1.69
C ALA A 141 -10.52 -14.04 -2.29
N TYR A 142 -11.24 -14.82 -1.50
CA TYR A 142 -11.87 -16.05 -1.97
C TYR A 142 -12.74 -15.79 -3.21
N HIS A 143 -12.60 -16.68 -4.19
CA HIS A 143 -13.35 -16.60 -5.43
C HIS A 143 -13.78 -17.99 -5.89
N THR A 144 -15.04 -18.15 -6.25
CA THR A 144 -15.62 -19.44 -6.67
C THR A 144 -15.27 -19.87 -8.10
N SER A 145 -14.55 -19.04 -8.86
CA SER A 145 -14.19 -19.38 -10.24
C SER A 145 -13.24 -20.57 -10.28
N SER A 146 -13.59 -21.60 -11.03
CA SER A 146 -12.73 -22.77 -11.33
C SER A 146 -11.43 -22.41 -12.07
N ARG A 147 -11.29 -21.18 -12.56
CA ARG A 147 -10.08 -20.67 -13.22
C ARG A 147 -9.03 -20.19 -12.23
N GLN A 148 -9.33 -20.16 -10.95
CA GLN A 148 -8.36 -19.78 -9.93
C GLN A 148 -7.47 -20.97 -9.58
N ARG A 149 -6.30 -21.00 -10.22
CA ARG A 149 -5.22 -21.87 -9.81
C ARG A 149 -4.55 -21.28 -8.56
N GLN A 150 -4.40 -22.09 -7.54
CA GLN A 150 -3.50 -21.79 -6.44
C GLN A 150 -2.07 -22.15 -6.82
N LYS A 151 -1.11 -21.44 -6.26
CA LYS A 151 0.30 -21.79 -6.38
C LYS A 151 0.56 -23.12 -5.68
N SER A 152 1.44 -23.94 -6.27
CA SER A 152 1.91 -25.16 -5.63
C SER A 152 2.86 -24.84 -4.47
N ALA A 153 3.16 -25.83 -3.64
CA ALA A 153 4.13 -25.70 -2.56
C ALA A 153 5.53 -25.28 -3.10
N GLU A 154 5.91 -25.85 -4.23
CA GLU A 154 7.20 -25.54 -4.91
C GLU A 154 7.22 -24.05 -5.34
N GLU A 155 6.16 -23.57 -5.95
CA GLU A 155 6.02 -22.17 -6.37
C GLU A 155 6.04 -21.21 -5.17
N VAL A 156 5.43 -21.58 -4.04
CA VAL A 156 5.51 -20.79 -2.80
C VAL A 156 6.92 -20.78 -2.23
N MET A 157 7.62 -21.91 -2.27
CA MET A 157 9.03 -22.00 -1.84
C MET A 157 9.96 -21.19 -2.74
N GLU A 158 9.69 -21.09 -4.04
CA GLU A 158 10.43 -20.20 -4.96
C GLU A 158 10.19 -18.74 -4.62
N LEU A 159 8.95 -18.34 -4.32
CA LEU A 159 8.63 -16.98 -3.85
C LEU A 159 9.33 -16.65 -2.54
N LEU A 160 9.37 -17.58 -1.61
CA LEU A 160 10.05 -17.37 -0.33
C LEU A 160 11.55 -17.15 -0.53
N ARG A 161 12.20 -17.94 -1.41
CA ARG A 161 13.60 -17.74 -1.76
C ARG A 161 13.82 -16.38 -2.44
N TYR A 162 12.98 -16.04 -3.41
CA TYR A 162 13.03 -14.74 -4.08
C TYR A 162 12.92 -13.57 -3.09
N CYS A 163 11.99 -13.63 -2.15
CA CYS A 163 11.88 -12.61 -1.11
C CYS A 163 13.12 -12.57 -0.22
N ALA A 164 13.66 -13.73 0.19
CA ALA A 164 14.86 -13.81 1.00
C ALA A 164 16.09 -13.22 0.27
N ASP A 165 16.24 -13.48 -1.03
CA ASP A 165 17.32 -12.91 -1.85
C ASP A 165 17.23 -11.38 -1.95
N MET A 166 16.02 -10.82 -1.84
CA MET A 166 15.77 -9.38 -1.81
C MET A 166 15.75 -8.80 -0.38
N ASN A 167 16.15 -9.57 0.63
CA ASN A 167 16.06 -9.18 2.04
C ASN A 167 14.64 -8.72 2.44
N ALA A 168 13.62 -9.40 1.94
CA ALA A 168 12.22 -9.10 2.20
C ALA A 168 11.50 -10.28 2.86
N ASN A 169 10.51 -9.97 3.70
CA ASN A 169 9.54 -10.94 4.16
C ASN A 169 8.51 -11.26 3.07
N LEU A 170 8.03 -12.49 3.05
CA LEU A 170 6.87 -12.87 2.24
C LEU A 170 5.59 -12.79 3.09
N LEU A 171 4.70 -11.85 2.73
CA LEU A 171 3.31 -11.84 3.20
C LEU A 171 2.46 -12.61 2.18
N LEU A 172 2.23 -13.91 2.45
CA LEU A 172 1.44 -14.76 1.58
C LEU A 172 -0.06 -14.60 1.90
N ASN A 173 -0.78 -13.97 1.00
CA ASN A 173 -2.23 -13.80 1.15
C ASN A 173 -2.98 -15.06 0.71
N ILE A 174 -3.85 -15.55 1.57
CA ILE A 174 -4.73 -16.72 1.35
C ILE A 174 -6.16 -16.21 1.31
N GLY A 175 -6.75 -16.21 0.13
CA GLY A 175 -8.13 -15.75 -0.09
C GLY A 175 -9.19 -16.82 0.09
#